data_ceeb8fda47a4aedcdbed32c4649daf3d
#
_entry.id   ceeb8fda47a4aedcdbed32c4649daf3d
#
_cell.length_a   1.000
_cell.length_b   1.000
_cell.length_c   1.000
_cell.angle_alpha   90.00
_cell.angle_beta   90.00
_cell.angle_gamma   90.00
#
_symmetry.space_group_name_H-M   'P 1'
#
loop_
_entity.id
_entity.type
_entity.pdbx_description
1 polymer ?
#
loop_
_entity_poly.entity_id
_entity_poly.type
_entity_poly.pdbx_seq_one_letter_code
_entity_poly.pdbx_strand_id
1 'polypeptide(L)'
;MSIITANSLLSLQAYAKIRKSSKAAAIAHRRLRSVHLGEHLTLQFEDEQTIRRQIQEMLHIEKIFEEDGIQSEIDAYAALVPDGSNWKATMLIEYPDEHERKRELARLFGVEDRMFVEVEGHARVYAIADEDMDRENAEKTSAVHFVRFEFNTMQREAVRAGAAVKIGCDHTNYPVHASVSAETLACLAGARRDDEADRERVIVRAELARLAATLGRHADRRDAFLARYPVP
;
A
#
# COMPACT_ATOMS: atom_id res chain seq x y z
N MET A 1 2.50 -5.63 16.91
CA MET A 1 1.22 -6.33 16.64
C MET A 1 0.65 -5.76 15.37
N SER A 2 0.21 -6.60 14.43
CA SER A 2 -0.44 -6.14 13.20
C SER A 2 -1.68 -5.32 13.54
N ILE A 3 -1.80 -4.14 12.93
CA ILE A 3 -2.97 -3.26 13.09
C ILE A 3 -4.16 -3.82 12.26
N ILE A 4 -3.86 -4.64 11.24
CA ILE A 4 -4.85 -5.26 10.37
C ILE A 4 -5.26 -6.61 10.97
N THR A 5 -6.54 -6.77 11.26
CA THR A 5 -7.17 -8.00 11.76
C THR A 5 -8.38 -8.35 10.90
N ALA A 6 -8.84 -9.58 10.92
CA ALA A 6 -10.03 -10.01 10.18
C ALA A 6 -11.25 -9.13 10.49
N ASN A 7 -11.46 -8.77 11.76
CA ASN A 7 -12.55 -7.88 12.20
C ASN A 7 -12.40 -6.42 11.71
N SER A 8 -11.21 -6.02 11.27
CA SER A 8 -10.96 -4.68 10.72
C SER A 8 -11.18 -4.61 9.21
N LEU A 9 -11.44 -5.75 8.56
CA LEU A 9 -11.72 -5.85 7.14
C LEU A 9 -13.24 -5.84 6.88
N LEU A 10 -13.62 -5.38 5.69
CA LEU A 10 -15.00 -5.44 5.25
C LEU A 10 -15.34 -6.84 4.73
N SER A 11 -16.58 -7.27 4.91
CA SER A 11 -17.05 -8.48 4.22
C SER A 11 -16.96 -8.29 2.70
N LEU A 12 -16.83 -9.37 1.93
CA LEU A 12 -16.75 -9.31 0.46
C LEU A 12 -17.92 -8.54 -0.15
N GLN A 13 -19.12 -8.70 0.41
CA GLN A 13 -20.32 -7.98 -0.07
C GLN A 13 -20.24 -6.47 0.22
N ALA A 14 -19.78 -6.08 1.41
CA ALA A 14 -19.62 -4.69 1.79
C ALA A 14 -18.53 -4.03 0.93
N TYR A 15 -17.39 -4.70 0.77
CA TYR A 15 -16.31 -4.23 -0.06
C TYR A 15 -16.70 -4.08 -1.53
N ALA A 16 -17.38 -5.05 -2.12
CA ALA A 16 -17.85 -4.97 -3.50
C ALA A 16 -18.71 -3.73 -3.78
N LYS A 17 -19.51 -3.29 -2.81
CA LYS A 17 -20.36 -2.10 -2.93
C LYS A 17 -19.57 -0.80 -2.98
N ILE A 18 -18.49 -0.70 -2.18
CA ILE A 18 -17.68 0.53 -2.08
C ILE A 18 -16.45 0.53 -2.99
N ARG A 19 -16.05 -0.64 -3.52
CA ARG A 19 -14.81 -0.82 -4.30
C ARG A 19 -14.67 0.20 -5.43
N LYS A 20 -15.75 0.45 -6.17
CA LYS A 20 -15.73 1.40 -7.29
C LYS A 20 -15.66 2.86 -6.81
N SER A 21 -16.40 3.22 -5.77
CA SER A 21 -16.40 4.60 -5.24
C SER A 21 -15.10 4.94 -4.51
N SER A 22 -14.47 3.99 -3.82
CA SER A 22 -13.20 4.19 -3.12
C SER A 22 -11.97 4.20 -4.05
N LYS A 23 -12.12 3.78 -5.32
CA LYS A 23 -10.99 3.65 -6.25
C LYS A 23 -10.25 4.98 -6.47
N ALA A 24 -10.97 6.08 -6.65
CA ALA A 24 -10.37 7.39 -6.89
C ALA A 24 -9.54 7.87 -5.68
N ALA A 25 -10.06 7.72 -4.47
CA ALA A 25 -9.35 8.04 -3.23
C ALA A 25 -8.08 7.19 -3.07
N ALA A 26 -8.18 5.88 -3.34
CA ALA A 26 -7.03 4.98 -3.28
C ALA A 26 -5.93 5.34 -4.31
N ILE A 27 -6.32 5.74 -5.53
CA ILE A 27 -5.35 6.20 -6.54
C ILE A 27 -4.68 7.49 -6.07
N ALA A 28 -5.43 8.46 -5.54
CA ALA A 28 -4.89 9.71 -5.02
C ALA A 28 -3.92 9.45 -3.85
N HIS A 29 -4.27 8.56 -2.92
CA HIS A 29 -3.42 8.17 -1.80
C HIS A 29 -2.11 7.51 -2.28
N ARG A 30 -2.17 6.54 -3.19
CA ARG A 30 -0.99 5.90 -3.77
C ARG A 30 -0.09 6.89 -4.50
N ARG A 31 -0.67 7.84 -5.24
CA ARG A 31 0.09 8.87 -5.97
C ARG A 31 0.98 9.72 -5.05
N LEU A 32 0.48 10.08 -3.86
CA LEU A 32 1.26 10.81 -2.86
C LEU A 32 2.41 10.00 -2.27
N ARG A 33 2.37 8.70 -2.41
CA ARG A 33 3.35 7.74 -1.87
C ARG A 33 4.21 7.09 -2.95
N SER A 34 4.14 7.58 -4.19
CA SER A 34 4.92 7.07 -5.31
C SER A 34 6.10 8.00 -5.59
N VAL A 35 7.29 7.42 -5.74
CA VAL A 35 8.50 8.12 -6.19
C VAL A 35 9.02 7.43 -7.44
N HIS A 36 9.03 8.17 -8.55
CA HIS A 36 9.56 7.68 -9.81
C HIS A 36 11.05 7.98 -9.90
N LEU A 37 11.84 7.00 -10.28
CA LEU A 37 13.28 7.06 -10.42
C LEU A 37 13.66 6.75 -11.88
N GLY A 38 13.89 7.79 -12.67
CA GLY A 38 14.02 7.65 -14.12
C GLY A 38 12.71 7.22 -14.78
N GLU A 39 12.80 6.49 -15.89
CA GLU A 39 11.65 6.12 -16.72
C GLU A 39 11.03 4.77 -16.32
N HIS A 40 11.80 3.90 -15.67
CA HIS A 40 11.44 2.49 -15.53
C HIS A 40 11.33 1.97 -14.11
N LEU A 41 11.69 2.79 -13.09
CA LEU A 41 11.65 2.35 -11.71
C LEU A 41 10.74 3.23 -10.88
N THR A 42 9.82 2.60 -10.15
CA THR A 42 8.89 3.26 -9.24
C THR A 42 8.98 2.62 -7.86
N LEU A 43 9.16 3.44 -6.83
CA LEU A 43 8.93 3.04 -5.44
C LEU A 43 7.54 3.47 -5.00
N GLN A 44 6.70 2.51 -4.69
CA GLN A 44 5.40 2.71 -4.09
C GLN A 44 5.51 2.45 -2.59
N PHE A 45 5.57 3.52 -1.78
CA PHE A 45 5.65 3.39 -0.33
C PHE A 45 4.34 2.91 0.27
N GLU A 46 4.43 1.91 1.12
CA GLU A 46 3.29 1.27 1.75
C GLU A 46 2.94 1.94 3.10
N ASP A 47 1.69 1.78 3.49
CA ASP A 47 1.17 2.06 4.82
C ASP A 47 0.02 1.08 5.14
N GLU A 48 -0.60 1.24 6.31
CA GLU A 48 -1.72 0.39 6.69
C GLU A 48 -2.87 0.43 5.67
N GLN A 49 -3.15 1.60 5.09
CA GLN A 49 -4.26 1.78 4.16
C GLN A 49 -4.00 1.08 2.83
N THR A 50 -2.78 1.20 2.27
CA THR A 50 -2.41 0.52 1.02
C THR A 50 -2.44 -1.00 1.19
N ILE A 51 -1.90 -1.51 2.30
CA ILE A 51 -1.87 -2.94 2.60
C ILE A 51 -3.27 -3.49 2.90
N ARG A 52 -4.07 -2.79 3.70
CA ARG A 52 -5.47 -3.15 3.96
C ARG A 52 -6.26 -3.26 2.65
N ARG A 53 -6.07 -2.30 1.75
CA ARG A 53 -6.71 -2.35 0.43
C ARG A 53 -6.22 -3.53 -0.39
N GLN A 54 -4.92 -3.82 -0.39
CA GLN A 54 -4.36 -4.97 -1.10
C GLN A 54 -5.00 -6.28 -0.62
N ILE A 55 -5.06 -6.49 0.69
CA ILE A 55 -5.74 -7.66 1.29
C ILE A 55 -7.20 -7.73 0.83
N GLN A 56 -7.95 -6.62 0.92
CA GLN A 56 -9.36 -6.59 0.50
C GLN A 56 -9.55 -6.91 -1.00
N GLU A 57 -8.65 -6.45 -1.88
CA GLU A 57 -8.67 -6.80 -3.30
C GLU A 57 -8.39 -8.28 -3.51
N MET A 58 -7.41 -8.87 -2.82
CA MET A 58 -7.09 -10.30 -2.92
C MET A 58 -8.28 -11.15 -2.47
N LEU A 59 -8.83 -10.89 -1.27
CA LEU A 59 -10.01 -11.58 -0.77
C LEU A 59 -11.19 -11.48 -1.75
N HIS A 60 -11.39 -10.30 -2.36
CA HIS A 60 -12.48 -10.09 -3.30
C HIS A 60 -12.28 -10.83 -4.63
N ILE A 61 -11.07 -10.79 -5.20
CA ILE A 61 -10.75 -11.40 -6.49
C ILE A 61 -10.76 -12.93 -6.38
N GLU A 62 -10.14 -13.46 -5.33
CA GLU A 62 -10.00 -14.90 -5.11
C GLU A 62 -11.21 -15.53 -4.41
N LYS A 63 -12.19 -14.70 -4.00
CA LYS A 63 -13.41 -15.15 -3.32
C LYS A 63 -13.13 -15.86 -2.00
N ILE A 64 -12.13 -15.40 -1.26
CA ILE A 64 -11.77 -15.95 0.04
C ILE A 64 -12.72 -15.40 1.09
N PHE A 65 -13.47 -16.28 1.76
CA PHE A 65 -14.43 -15.94 2.82
C PHE A 65 -14.29 -16.81 4.06
N GLU A 66 -13.47 -17.85 4.00
CA GLU A 66 -13.14 -18.71 5.14
C GLU A 66 -12.14 -18.01 6.06
N GLU A 67 -12.31 -18.15 7.38
CA GLU A 67 -11.50 -17.46 8.38
C GLU A 67 -10.00 -17.75 8.23
N ASP A 68 -9.63 -19.01 8.00
CA ASP A 68 -8.23 -19.43 7.82
C ASP A 68 -7.62 -18.80 6.56
N GLY A 69 -8.38 -18.71 5.47
CA GLY A 69 -7.95 -18.07 4.24
C GLY A 69 -7.76 -16.56 4.43
N ILE A 70 -8.68 -15.89 5.15
CA ILE A 70 -8.56 -14.46 5.48
C ILE A 70 -7.33 -14.21 6.34
N GLN A 71 -7.08 -15.07 7.34
CA GLN A 71 -5.92 -14.93 8.21
C GLN A 71 -4.61 -15.15 7.43
N SER A 72 -4.58 -16.13 6.53
CA SER A 72 -3.42 -16.38 5.66
C SER A 72 -3.07 -15.15 4.79
N GLU A 73 -4.07 -14.49 4.20
CA GLU A 73 -3.84 -13.26 3.44
C GLU A 73 -3.34 -12.12 4.33
N ILE A 74 -3.90 -11.97 5.54
CA ILE A 74 -3.42 -10.97 6.50
C ILE A 74 -1.96 -11.23 6.84
N ASP A 75 -1.59 -12.46 7.17
CA ASP A 75 -0.23 -12.83 7.57
C ASP A 75 0.76 -12.59 6.43
N ALA A 76 0.37 -12.88 5.18
CA ALA A 76 1.20 -12.65 4.00
C ALA A 76 1.52 -11.17 3.75
N TYR A 77 0.56 -10.27 4.00
CA TYR A 77 0.73 -8.86 3.70
C TYR A 77 1.04 -7.97 4.91
N ALA A 78 0.72 -8.39 6.13
CA ALA A 78 0.91 -7.57 7.33
C ALA A 78 2.38 -7.18 7.56
N ALA A 79 3.32 -8.02 7.14
CA ALA A 79 4.75 -7.74 7.20
C ALA A 79 5.15 -6.50 6.38
N LEU A 80 4.37 -6.10 5.38
CA LEU A 80 4.62 -4.93 4.55
C LEU A 80 4.16 -3.60 5.18
N VAL A 81 3.45 -3.63 6.32
CA VAL A 81 3.07 -2.41 7.04
C VAL A 81 4.29 -1.86 7.78
N PRO A 82 4.66 -0.58 7.58
CA PRO A 82 5.73 0.06 8.34
C PRO A 82 5.43 0.11 9.84
N ASP A 83 6.46 -0.05 10.67
CA ASP A 83 6.35 -0.05 12.14
C ASP A 83 6.60 1.32 12.79
N GLY A 84 6.92 2.35 11.99
CA GLY A 84 7.26 3.71 12.44
C GLY A 84 8.74 3.95 12.59
N SER A 85 9.61 2.94 12.50
CA SER A 85 11.07 3.08 12.44
C SER A 85 11.61 3.00 11.01
N ASN A 86 10.81 2.51 10.09
CA ASN A 86 11.19 2.26 8.70
C ASN A 86 10.17 2.82 7.70
N TRP A 87 10.60 2.87 6.45
CA TRP A 87 9.71 2.94 5.31
C TRP A 87 9.78 1.63 4.55
N LYS A 88 8.63 1.11 4.16
CA LYS A 88 8.51 -0.08 3.32
C LYS A 88 7.90 0.31 1.99
N ALA A 89 8.39 -0.26 0.92
CA ALA A 89 7.91 0.05 -0.42
C ALA A 89 7.90 -1.20 -1.32
N THR A 90 6.93 -1.22 -2.22
CA THR A 90 6.96 -2.08 -3.39
C THR A 90 7.74 -1.37 -4.48
N MET A 91 8.86 -1.94 -4.90
CA MET A 91 9.66 -1.49 -6.03
C MET A 91 9.15 -2.15 -7.31
N LEU A 92 8.86 -1.35 -8.31
CA LEU A 92 8.38 -1.79 -9.61
C LEU A 92 9.40 -1.42 -10.69
N ILE A 93 9.75 -2.38 -11.55
CA ILE A 93 10.61 -2.18 -12.73
C ILE A 93 9.74 -2.42 -13.96
N GLU A 94 9.48 -1.36 -14.72
CA GLU A 94 8.45 -1.33 -15.75
C GLU A 94 9.05 -1.11 -17.14
N TYR A 95 9.06 -2.16 -17.96
CA TYR A 95 9.38 -2.13 -19.38
C TYR A 95 8.18 -2.71 -20.14
N PRO A 96 7.50 -1.93 -20.99
CA PRO A 96 6.31 -2.40 -21.72
C PRO A 96 6.59 -3.57 -22.65
N ASP A 97 7.71 -3.51 -23.41
CA ASP A 97 8.12 -4.57 -24.31
C ASP A 97 8.70 -5.77 -23.56
N GLU A 98 8.27 -6.98 -23.89
CA GLU A 98 8.68 -8.21 -23.20
C GLU A 98 10.16 -8.55 -23.43
N HIS A 99 10.65 -8.38 -24.66
CA HIS A 99 12.05 -8.69 -24.98
C HIS A 99 12.99 -7.68 -24.34
N GLU A 100 12.63 -6.40 -24.36
CA GLU A 100 13.35 -5.36 -23.67
C GLU A 100 13.36 -5.61 -22.16
N ARG A 101 12.20 -5.89 -21.56
CA ARG A 101 12.08 -6.19 -20.13
C ARG A 101 12.98 -7.35 -19.70
N LYS A 102 13.01 -8.45 -20.47
CA LYS A 102 13.87 -9.60 -20.16
C LYS A 102 15.35 -9.22 -20.18
N ARG A 103 15.78 -8.45 -21.18
CA ARG A 103 17.17 -7.98 -21.32
C ARG A 103 17.54 -7.02 -20.19
N GLU A 104 16.68 -6.04 -19.89
CA GLU A 104 16.97 -5.03 -18.88
C GLU A 104 16.93 -5.60 -17.46
N LEU A 105 16.02 -6.52 -17.13
CA LEU A 105 16.03 -7.21 -15.84
C LEU A 105 17.33 -8.04 -15.63
N ALA A 106 17.90 -8.62 -16.67
CA ALA A 106 19.20 -9.28 -16.59
C ALA A 106 20.35 -8.29 -16.32
N ARG A 107 20.28 -7.07 -16.90
CA ARG A 107 21.28 -6.00 -16.67
C ARG A 107 21.16 -5.35 -15.29
N LEU A 108 19.98 -5.41 -14.69
CA LEU A 108 19.64 -4.78 -13.41
C LEU A 108 19.73 -5.77 -12.23
N PHE A 109 20.38 -6.91 -12.41
CA PHE A 109 20.57 -7.88 -11.32
C PHE A 109 21.19 -7.23 -10.09
N GLY A 110 20.55 -7.38 -8.91
CA GLY A 110 20.97 -6.76 -7.65
C GLY A 110 20.65 -5.26 -7.51
N VAL A 111 19.77 -4.72 -8.38
CA VAL A 111 19.36 -3.31 -8.32
C VAL A 111 18.61 -2.97 -7.03
N GLU A 112 17.87 -3.91 -6.46
CA GLU A 112 17.13 -3.79 -5.20
C GLU A 112 18.04 -3.46 -4.02
N ASP A 113 19.25 -4.03 -3.95
CA ASP A 113 20.25 -3.77 -2.91
C ASP A 113 20.96 -2.42 -3.07
N ARG A 114 20.79 -1.78 -4.22
CA ARG A 114 21.42 -0.50 -4.56
C ARG A 114 20.48 0.69 -4.43
N MET A 115 19.26 0.42 -3.97
CA MET A 115 18.31 1.48 -3.62
C MET A 115 18.72 2.16 -2.33
N PHE A 116 18.60 3.47 -2.25
CA PHE A 116 18.92 4.22 -1.04
C PHE A 116 17.95 5.36 -0.78
N VAL A 117 17.84 5.73 0.51
CA VAL A 117 17.26 6.99 0.98
C VAL A 117 18.36 7.80 1.64
N GLU A 118 18.47 9.08 1.29
CA GLU A 118 19.44 10.04 1.83
C GLU A 118 18.68 11.20 2.47
N VAL A 119 18.77 11.32 3.79
CA VAL A 119 18.25 12.46 4.55
C VAL A 119 19.37 13.49 4.65
N GLU A 120 19.07 14.76 4.39
CA GLU A 120 20.04 15.83 4.43
C GLU A 120 20.83 15.83 5.75
N GLY A 121 22.17 15.90 5.64
CA GLY A 121 23.08 15.84 6.80
C GLY A 121 23.31 14.46 7.39
N HIS A 122 22.77 13.40 6.80
CA HIS A 122 22.92 12.04 7.30
C HIS A 122 23.49 11.08 6.23
N ALA A 123 24.03 9.96 6.69
CA ALA A 123 24.46 8.89 5.80
C ALA A 123 23.27 8.24 5.08
N ARG A 124 23.53 7.70 3.88
CA ARG A 124 22.53 6.94 3.12
C ARG A 124 22.06 5.71 3.89
N VAL A 125 20.77 5.45 3.78
CA VAL A 125 20.12 4.22 4.22
C VAL A 125 19.87 3.38 2.99
N TYR A 126 20.54 2.25 2.87
CA TYR A 126 20.32 1.32 1.78
C TYR A 126 19.12 0.43 2.07
N ALA A 127 18.48 -0.02 1.01
CA ALA A 127 17.37 -0.94 1.10
C ALA A 127 17.81 -2.30 1.65
N ILE A 128 16.93 -2.93 2.39
CA ILE A 128 16.94 -4.35 2.72
C ILE A 128 15.81 -4.95 1.89
N ALA A 129 16.15 -5.86 0.99
CA ALA A 129 15.21 -6.37 -0.01
C ALA A 129 14.83 -7.82 0.24
N ASP A 130 13.59 -8.15 -0.06
CA ASP A 130 13.03 -9.50 -0.24
C ASP A 130 13.44 -10.55 0.81
N GLU A 131 13.54 -10.15 2.09
CA GLU A 131 14.04 -10.98 3.20
C GLU A 131 13.33 -12.35 3.34
N ASP A 132 12.12 -12.47 2.80
CA ASP A 132 11.24 -13.64 2.96
C ASP A 132 10.95 -14.39 1.66
N MET A 133 11.56 -14.00 0.52
CA MET A 133 11.19 -14.54 -0.79
C MET A 133 12.38 -14.67 -1.74
N ASP A 134 12.61 -15.86 -2.25
CA ASP A 134 13.53 -16.11 -3.38
C ASP A 134 12.95 -15.53 -4.69
N ARG A 135 13.20 -14.25 -4.94
CA ARG A 135 12.70 -13.54 -6.12
C ARG A 135 13.69 -13.43 -7.26
N GLU A 136 14.92 -13.80 -6.99
CA GLU A 136 15.96 -13.85 -7.99
C GLU A 136 16.13 -15.28 -8.56
N ASN A 137 16.49 -15.35 -9.79
CA ASN A 137 17.11 -16.54 -10.35
C ASN A 137 18.52 -16.17 -10.83
N ALA A 138 19.36 -17.15 -11.13
CA ALA A 138 20.76 -16.93 -11.52
C ALA A 138 20.98 -16.05 -12.77
N GLU A 139 19.92 -15.67 -13.48
CA GLU A 139 20.03 -14.98 -14.78
C GLU A 139 19.46 -13.54 -14.76
N LYS A 140 18.52 -13.22 -13.88
CA LYS A 140 17.84 -11.90 -13.88
C LYS A 140 17.19 -11.59 -12.52
N THR A 141 17.05 -10.29 -12.21
CA THR A 141 16.23 -9.82 -11.10
C THR A 141 14.72 -9.89 -11.40
N SER A 142 13.90 -9.79 -10.38
CA SER A 142 12.43 -9.67 -10.50
C SER A 142 12.04 -8.27 -11.02
N ALA A 143 10.85 -8.17 -11.61
CA ALA A 143 10.24 -6.88 -11.95
C ALA A 143 9.55 -6.22 -10.74
N VAL A 144 9.40 -6.96 -9.63
CA VAL A 144 8.75 -6.48 -8.40
C VAL A 144 9.55 -6.96 -7.20
N HIS A 145 9.96 -6.04 -6.33
CA HIS A 145 10.62 -6.32 -5.07
C HIS A 145 9.93 -5.62 -3.91
N PHE A 146 10.03 -6.19 -2.72
CA PHE A 146 9.66 -5.51 -1.49
C PHE A 146 10.93 -5.03 -0.81
N VAL A 147 11.00 -3.74 -0.55
CA VAL A 147 12.20 -3.10 0.02
C VAL A 147 11.85 -2.35 1.30
N ARG A 148 12.80 -2.36 2.24
CA ARG A 148 12.66 -1.72 3.54
C ARG A 148 13.87 -0.83 3.81
N PHE A 149 13.60 0.41 4.27
CA PHE A 149 14.62 1.38 4.66
C PHE A 149 14.52 1.63 6.17
N GLU A 150 15.53 1.22 6.92
CA GLU A 150 15.58 1.37 8.38
C GLU A 150 16.24 2.68 8.78
N PHE A 151 15.52 3.53 9.51
CA PHE A 151 16.03 4.82 9.97
C PHE A 151 16.40 4.77 11.44
N ASN A 152 17.57 5.35 11.78
CA ASN A 152 17.90 5.63 13.16
C ASN A 152 17.06 6.80 13.71
N THR A 153 17.12 7.04 15.01
CA THR A 153 16.33 8.08 15.68
C THR A 153 16.61 9.47 15.11
N MET A 154 17.86 9.82 14.86
CA MET A 154 18.25 11.15 14.35
C MET A 154 17.69 11.37 12.95
N GLN A 155 17.76 10.38 12.07
CA GLN A 155 17.19 10.47 10.72
C GLN A 155 15.66 10.62 10.75
N ARG A 156 14.96 9.88 11.62
CA ARG A 156 13.52 10.02 11.80
C ARG A 156 13.11 11.41 12.30
N GLU A 157 13.86 11.94 13.25
CA GLU A 157 13.64 13.30 13.77
C GLU A 157 13.90 14.37 12.69
N ALA A 158 14.98 14.24 11.91
CA ALA A 158 15.27 15.12 10.80
C ALA A 158 14.17 15.10 9.73
N VAL A 159 13.68 13.91 9.35
CA VAL A 159 12.55 13.76 8.41
C VAL A 159 11.28 14.43 8.94
N ARG A 160 10.97 14.24 10.24
CA ARG A 160 9.82 14.90 10.88
C ARG A 160 9.96 16.42 10.97
N ALA A 161 11.21 16.90 11.11
CA ALA A 161 11.53 18.33 11.08
C ALA A 161 11.50 18.91 9.67
N GLY A 162 11.29 18.12 8.64
CA GLY A 162 11.20 18.56 7.25
C GLY A 162 12.54 18.66 6.53
N ALA A 163 13.58 17.95 7.00
CA ALA A 163 14.86 17.86 6.27
C ALA A 163 14.64 17.33 4.85
N ALA A 164 15.41 17.83 3.89
CA ALA A 164 15.31 17.39 2.51
C ALA A 164 15.69 15.90 2.39
N VAL A 165 14.92 15.17 1.60
CA VAL A 165 15.15 13.74 1.36
C VAL A 165 15.32 13.49 -0.13
N LYS A 166 16.34 12.71 -0.46
CA LYS A 166 16.56 12.14 -1.79
C LYS A 166 16.38 10.62 -1.73
N ILE A 167 15.83 10.07 -2.78
CA ILE A 167 15.73 8.62 -2.98
C ILE A 167 16.43 8.33 -4.29
N GLY A 168 17.17 7.24 -4.34
CA GLY A 168 17.91 6.91 -5.55
C GLY A 168 18.35 5.45 -5.60
N CYS A 169 19.04 5.17 -6.68
CA CYS A 169 19.72 3.91 -6.95
C CYS A 169 21.15 4.22 -7.40
N ASP A 170 22.14 3.53 -6.85
CA ASP A 170 23.52 3.64 -7.28
C ASP A 170 24.03 2.38 -8.02
N HIS A 171 23.09 1.60 -8.56
CA HIS A 171 23.43 0.48 -9.42
C HIS A 171 24.13 0.98 -10.69
N THR A 172 25.21 0.29 -11.11
CA THR A 172 26.06 0.72 -12.23
C THR A 172 25.28 0.95 -13.53
N ASN A 173 24.28 0.13 -13.79
CA ASN A 173 23.45 0.22 -15.00
C ASN A 173 22.21 1.11 -14.84
N TYR A 174 21.95 1.64 -13.62
CA TYR A 174 20.80 2.50 -13.34
C TYR A 174 21.08 3.55 -12.25
N PRO A 175 22.10 4.40 -12.42
CA PRO A 175 22.47 5.42 -11.44
C PRO A 175 21.50 6.61 -11.54
N VAL A 176 20.46 6.63 -10.70
CA VAL A 176 19.43 7.68 -10.70
C VAL A 176 19.11 8.13 -9.29
N HIS A 177 18.63 9.36 -9.15
CA HIS A 177 18.06 9.86 -7.90
C HIS A 177 16.99 10.92 -8.17
N ALA A 178 16.07 11.08 -7.21
CA ALA A 178 15.06 12.12 -7.21
C ALA A 178 14.94 12.75 -5.82
N SER A 179 14.65 14.04 -5.77
CA SER A 179 14.26 14.71 -4.53
C SER A 179 12.80 14.39 -4.22
N VAL A 180 12.52 14.01 -2.99
CA VAL A 180 11.16 13.77 -2.53
C VAL A 180 10.42 15.11 -2.40
N SER A 181 9.23 15.20 -2.98
CA SER A 181 8.42 16.41 -2.86
C SER A 181 7.99 16.65 -1.41
N ALA A 182 7.77 17.90 -1.02
CA ALA A 182 7.30 18.23 0.33
C ALA A 182 5.97 17.53 0.67
N GLU A 183 5.08 17.36 -0.33
CA GLU A 183 3.80 16.69 -0.16
C GLU A 183 3.98 15.19 0.10
N THR A 184 4.81 14.51 -0.69
CA THR A 184 5.17 13.11 -0.48
C THR A 184 5.89 12.92 0.85
N LEU A 185 6.85 13.78 1.18
CA LEU A 185 7.59 13.72 2.44
C LEU A 185 6.67 13.85 3.65
N ALA A 186 5.74 14.80 3.65
CA ALA A 186 4.75 14.96 4.70
C ALA A 186 3.88 13.70 4.87
N CYS A 187 3.50 13.07 3.74
CA CYS A 187 2.77 11.81 3.75
C CYS A 187 3.59 10.65 4.35
N LEU A 188 4.87 10.52 3.96
CA LEU A 188 5.77 9.47 4.45
C LEU A 188 6.19 9.67 5.92
N ALA A 189 6.38 10.91 6.36
CA ALA A 189 6.71 11.24 7.74
C ALA A 189 5.57 10.98 8.74
N GLY A 190 4.39 10.60 8.27
CA GLY A 190 3.21 10.36 9.11
C GLY A 190 2.52 11.64 9.58
N ALA A 191 2.88 12.82 9.07
CA ALA A 191 2.28 14.10 9.42
C ALA A 191 0.79 14.22 9.05
N ARG A 192 0.27 13.29 8.25
CA ARG A 192 -1.15 13.22 7.83
C ARG A 192 -1.93 12.04 8.42
N ARG A 193 -1.36 11.31 9.40
CA ARG A 193 -2.00 10.10 9.93
C ARG A 193 -3.36 10.35 10.59
N ASP A 194 -3.52 11.51 11.22
CA ASP A 194 -4.72 11.77 12.04
C ASP A 194 -5.91 12.25 11.22
N ASP A 195 -5.67 13.03 10.15
CA ASP A 195 -6.75 13.62 9.35
C ASP A 195 -7.37 12.66 8.30
N GLU A 196 -6.61 11.74 7.77
CA GLU A 196 -7.02 10.92 6.62
C GLU A 196 -7.61 9.58 7.03
N ALA A 197 -7.05 8.95 8.06
CA ALA A 197 -7.66 7.78 8.71
C ALA A 197 -9.02 8.14 9.32
N ASP A 198 -9.16 9.35 9.87
CA ASP A 198 -10.43 9.87 10.35
C ASP A 198 -11.40 10.21 9.20
N ARG A 199 -10.92 10.75 8.08
CA ARG A 199 -11.75 10.97 6.88
C ARG A 199 -12.26 9.67 6.28
N GLU A 200 -11.43 8.65 6.18
CA GLU A 200 -11.82 7.33 5.68
C GLU A 200 -12.79 6.62 6.63
N ARG A 201 -12.56 6.72 7.95
CA ARG A 201 -13.52 6.27 8.98
C ARG A 201 -14.86 7.02 8.89
N VAL A 202 -14.83 8.32 8.62
CA VAL A 202 -16.03 9.14 8.41
C VAL A 202 -16.76 8.73 7.12
N ILE A 203 -16.03 8.50 6.02
CA ILE A 203 -16.62 8.05 4.75
C ILE A 203 -17.23 6.65 4.91
N VAL A 204 -16.51 5.70 5.51
CA VAL A 204 -17.00 4.34 5.78
C VAL A 204 -18.19 4.37 6.73
N ARG A 205 -18.15 5.17 7.80
CA ARG A 205 -19.30 5.34 8.72
C ARG A 205 -20.51 5.97 8.03
N ALA A 206 -20.30 6.98 7.20
CA ALA A 206 -21.38 7.62 6.45
C ALA A 206 -22.03 6.65 5.44
N GLU A 207 -21.23 5.83 4.77
CA GLU A 207 -21.71 4.83 3.83
C GLU A 207 -22.43 3.67 4.54
N LEU A 208 -21.91 3.20 5.67
CA LEU A 208 -22.58 2.21 6.53
C LEU A 208 -23.89 2.76 7.09
N ALA A 209 -23.94 4.03 7.50
CA ALA A 209 -25.18 4.69 7.95
C ALA A 209 -26.22 4.80 6.81
N ARG A 210 -25.78 5.11 5.59
CA ARG A 210 -26.66 5.12 4.39
C ARG A 210 -27.18 3.71 4.07
N LEU A 211 -26.33 2.69 4.17
CA LEU A 211 -26.73 1.29 3.96
C LEU A 211 -27.72 0.83 5.03
N ALA A 212 -27.46 1.14 6.31
CA ALA A 212 -28.37 0.84 7.40
C ALA A 212 -29.73 1.54 7.22
N ALA A 213 -29.75 2.83 6.83
CA ALA A 213 -30.97 3.55 6.53
C ALA A 213 -31.73 2.98 5.32
N THR A 214 -31.02 2.42 4.33
CA THR A 214 -31.63 1.77 3.17
C THR A 214 -32.22 0.42 3.54
N LEU A 215 -31.52 -0.36 4.36
CA LEU A 215 -32.02 -1.64 4.90
C LEU A 215 -33.22 -1.43 5.83
N GLY A 216 -33.21 -0.39 6.68
CA GLY A 216 -34.35 0.01 7.50
C GLY A 216 -35.60 0.31 6.66
N ARG A 217 -35.45 1.11 5.59
CA ARG A 217 -36.56 1.40 4.66
C ARG A 217 -37.10 0.17 3.92
N HIS A 218 -36.25 -0.83 3.68
CA HIS A 218 -36.71 -2.11 3.11
C HIS A 218 -37.42 -2.97 4.13
N ALA A 219 -36.99 -2.97 5.40
CA ALA A 219 -37.68 -3.64 6.49
C ALA A 219 -39.08 -3.02 6.71
N ASP A 220 -39.16 -1.69 6.80
CA ASP A 220 -40.43 -0.95 6.94
C ASP A 220 -41.38 -1.24 5.78
N ARG A 221 -40.90 -1.33 4.53
CA ARG A 221 -41.70 -1.70 3.36
C ARG A 221 -42.18 -3.14 3.42
N ARG A 222 -41.35 -4.06 3.91
CA ARG A 222 -41.71 -5.47 4.08
C ARG A 222 -42.81 -5.62 5.16
N ASP A 223 -42.62 -4.93 6.29
CA ASP A 223 -43.57 -4.97 7.39
C ASP A 223 -44.91 -4.31 7.04
N ALA A 224 -44.86 -3.20 6.28
CA ALA A 224 -46.06 -2.58 5.71
C ALA A 224 -46.77 -3.51 4.67
N PHE A 225 -46.00 -4.25 3.89
CA PHE A 225 -46.58 -5.25 2.96
C PHE A 225 -47.21 -6.41 3.68
N LEU A 226 -46.54 -6.98 4.72
CA LEU A 226 -47.06 -8.09 5.52
C LEU A 226 -48.30 -7.67 6.34
N ALA A 227 -48.33 -6.41 6.81
CA ALA A 227 -49.53 -5.87 7.49
C ALA A 227 -50.74 -5.74 6.52
N ARG A 228 -50.48 -5.55 5.22
CA ARG A 228 -51.53 -5.40 4.20
C ARG A 228 -52.04 -6.72 3.62
N TYR A 229 -51.21 -7.77 3.77
CA TYR A 229 -51.52 -9.13 3.29
C TYR A 229 -51.14 -10.14 4.37
N PRO A 230 -51.98 -10.30 5.43
CA PRO A 230 -51.73 -11.29 6.45
C PRO A 230 -51.80 -12.69 5.82
N VAL A 231 -50.70 -13.43 5.98
CA VAL A 231 -50.64 -14.84 5.57
C VAL A 231 -51.57 -15.62 6.52
N PRO A 232 -52.47 -16.46 6.03
CA PRO A 232 -53.40 -17.25 6.86
C PRO A 232 -52.67 -18.25 7.75
#